data_7c66d96437c8d003f68918f2c0d8a066
#
_entry.id   7c66d96437c8d003f68918f2c0d8a066
#
_cell.length_a   1.000
_cell.length_b   1.000
_cell.length_c   1.000
_cell.angle_alpha   90.00
_cell.angle_beta   90.00
_cell.angle_gamma   90.00
#
_symmetry.space_group_name_H-M   'P 1'
#
loop_
_entity.id
_entity.type
_entity.pdbx_description
1 polymer ?
#
loop_
_entity_poly.entity_id
_entity_poly.type
_entity_poly.pdbx_seq_one_letter_code
_entity_poly.pdbx_strand_id
1 'polypeptide(L)'
;MIDSKDGKPYILEVNSSPGTEGISKAIGRPIVDDVIDYVTDKNNWSYSKLEIGYLESIGIPTVGKMVAKFDTGNGSSACSIQADNAIEDDGYLLWNIGDSKFKSPIIGYTNTEVGRDNEKRAIIEMDIMFDGALVKGVKVAPINRESKSTPFLANRILMKKLGVMVNPSKAFVISDQPDGYKPMKAKGEIHGGIIFGEIEEMEQPETEDK
;
A
#
# COMPACT_ATOMS: atom_id res chain seq x y z
N MET A 1 5.30 30.46 9.63
CA MET A 1 5.98 30.97 10.88
C MET A 1 6.80 29.83 11.44
N ILE A 2 7.98 30.12 11.93
CA ILE A 2 8.82 29.13 12.63
C ILE A 2 8.73 29.44 14.13
N ASP A 3 8.40 28.42 14.94
CA ASP A 3 8.41 28.59 16.40
C ASP A 3 9.86 28.76 16.90
N SER A 4 10.11 29.79 17.66
CA SER A 4 11.44 30.07 18.21
C SER A 4 11.86 29.08 19.32
N LYS A 5 10.93 28.27 19.84
CA LYS A 5 11.19 27.31 20.92
C LYS A 5 11.67 25.96 20.42
N ASP A 6 11.11 25.47 19.31
CA ASP A 6 11.39 24.13 18.78
C ASP A 6 11.87 24.13 17.32
N GLY A 7 11.93 25.30 16.69
CA GLY A 7 12.34 25.47 15.30
C GLY A 7 11.39 24.88 14.26
N LYS A 8 10.19 24.46 14.68
CA LYS A 8 9.24 23.81 13.76
C LYS A 8 8.44 24.83 12.96
N PRO A 9 8.16 24.54 11.68
CA PRO A 9 7.26 25.36 10.90
C PRO A 9 5.80 25.10 11.28
N TYR A 10 5.03 26.17 11.45
CA TYR A 10 3.58 26.11 11.66
C TYR A 10 2.87 26.76 10.48
N ILE A 11 1.83 26.08 9.98
CA ILE A 11 0.93 26.65 8.97
C ILE A 11 -0.07 27.53 9.72
N LEU A 12 -0.12 28.81 9.35
CA LEU A 12 -1.07 29.76 9.92
C LEU A 12 -2.35 29.82 9.11
N GLU A 13 -2.22 29.78 7.78
CA GLU A 13 -3.34 29.83 6.85
C GLU A 13 -2.97 29.14 5.53
N VAL A 14 -3.97 28.79 4.76
CA VAL A 14 -3.83 28.31 3.37
C VAL A 14 -4.51 29.31 2.46
N ASN A 15 -3.74 29.89 1.53
CA ASN A 15 -4.24 30.85 0.55
C ASN A 15 -4.20 30.22 -0.85
N SER A 16 -5.36 30.15 -1.50
CA SER A 16 -5.49 29.58 -2.86
C SER A 16 -4.94 30.49 -3.96
N SER A 17 -4.70 31.78 -3.65
CA SER A 17 -4.14 32.77 -4.59
C SER A 17 -3.10 33.63 -3.88
N PRO A 18 -1.96 33.05 -3.49
CA PRO A 18 -0.95 33.78 -2.75
C PRO A 18 -0.31 34.85 -3.65
N GLY A 19 -0.28 36.10 -3.16
CA GLY A 19 0.49 37.16 -3.78
C GLY A 19 1.99 36.92 -3.63
N THR A 20 2.71 36.71 -4.71
CA THR A 20 4.14 36.41 -4.69
C THR A 20 5.03 37.65 -4.83
N GLU A 21 4.45 38.81 -5.22
CA GLU A 21 5.18 40.01 -5.56
C GLU A 21 5.97 40.59 -4.37
N GLY A 22 5.33 40.66 -3.19
CA GLY A 22 6.00 41.19 -1.98
C GLY A 22 7.19 40.36 -1.54
N ILE A 23 7.05 39.04 -1.58
CA ILE A 23 8.13 38.11 -1.24
C ILE A 23 9.25 38.21 -2.28
N SER A 24 8.92 38.20 -3.57
CA SER A 24 9.89 38.32 -4.67
C SER A 24 10.71 39.60 -4.57
N LYS A 25 10.09 40.71 -4.22
CA LYS A 25 10.80 41.99 -3.96
C LYS A 25 11.72 41.88 -2.75
N ALA A 26 11.26 41.25 -1.67
CA ALA A 26 12.05 41.13 -0.42
C ALA A 26 13.30 40.28 -0.60
N ILE A 27 13.24 39.22 -1.41
CA ILE A 27 14.35 38.30 -1.67
C ILE A 27 15.15 38.64 -2.93
N GLY A 28 14.70 39.63 -3.72
CA GLY A 28 15.41 40.10 -4.93
C GLY A 28 15.34 39.18 -6.14
N ARG A 29 14.42 38.19 -6.15
CA ARG A 29 14.19 37.25 -7.28
C ARG A 29 12.75 36.72 -7.32
N PRO A 30 12.30 36.25 -8.47
CA PRO A 30 10.95 35.66 -8.59
C PRO A 30 10.84 34.39 -7.74
N ILE A 31 9.92 34.36 -6.75
CA ILE A 31 9.67 33.16 -5.95
C ILE A 31 8.83 32.12 -6.71
N VAL A 32 8.17 32.55 -7.77
CA VAL A 32 7.34 31.66 -8.60
C VAL A 32 8.18 30.56 -9.21
N ASP A 33 9.43 30.85 -9.58
CA ASP A 33 10.35 29.86 -10.14
C ASP A 33 10.63 28.74 -9.13
N ASP A 34 10.90 29.11 -7.87
CA ASP A 34 11.10 28.11 -6.79
C ASP A 34 9.86 27.25 -6.55
N VAL A 35 8.67 27.85 -6.64
CA VAL A 35 7.40 27.12 -6.50
C VAL A 35 7.21 26.14 -7.66
N ILE A 36 7.49 26.59 -8.89
CA ILE A 36 7.40 25.74 -10.08
C ILE A 36 8.41 24.59 -9.98
N ASP A 37 9.67 24.88 -9.66
CA ASP A 37 10.70 23.87 -9.50
C ASP A 37 10.32 22.86 -8.41
N TYR A 38 9.81 23.33 -7.27
CA TYR A 38 9.35 22.45 -6.19
C TYR A 38 8.17 21.56 -6.62
N VAL A 39 7.19 22.13 -7.32
CA VAL A 39 5.99 21.39 -7.73
C VAL A 39 6.28 20.45 -8.91
N THR A 40 7.24 20.77 -9.77
CA THR A 40 7.60 19.94 -10.91
C THR A 40 8.59 18.83 -10.56
N ASP A 41 9.36 19.00 -9.48
CA ASP A 41 10.23 17.93 -8.97
C ASP A 41 9.41 16.86 -8.24
N LYS A 42 9.26 15.71 -8.90
CA LYS A 42 8.52 14.55 -8.33
C LYS A 42 9.08 14.05 -6.99
N ASN A 43 10.34 14.32 -6.66
CA ASN A 43 10.91 13.97 -5.35
C ASN A 43 10.31 14.81 -4.21
N ASN A 44 9.81 16.00 -4.52
CA ASN A 44 9.13 16.88 -3.56
C ASN A 44 7.65 16.56 -3.39
N TRP A 45 7.08 15.72 -4.28
CA TRP A 45 5.70 15.30 -4.14
C TRP A 45 5.57 14.41 -2.92
N SER A 46 5.11 14.98 -1.85
CA SER A 46 4.64 14.21 -0.72
C SER A 46 3.37 13.51 -1.19
N TYR A 47 3.43 12.20 -1.34
CA TYR A 47 2.27 11.33 -1.63
C TYR A 47 1.20 11.38 -0.54
N SER A 48 1.31 12.33 0.39
CA SER A 48 0.47 12.47 1.58
C SER A 48 -1.03 12.65 1.30
N LYS A 49 -1.46 12.58 0.04
CA LYS A 49 -2.87 12.76 -0.34
C LYS A 49 -3.26 12.00 -1.60
N LEU A 50 -2.50 11.02 -2.05
CA LEU A 50 -2.94 10.17 -3.14
C LEU A 50 -4.10 9.33 -2.66
N GLU A 51 -5.29 9.58 -3.19
CA GLU A 51 -6.45 8.73 -2.92
C GLU A 51 -6.31 7.44 -3.72
N ILE A 52 -6.44 6.31 -3.04
CA ILE A 52 -6.43 4.98 -3.63
C ILE A 52 -7.71 4.22 -3.26
N GLY A 53 -8.02 3.16 -3.98
CA GLY A 53 -9.07 2.24 -3.60
C GLY A 53 -8.68 1.33 -2.43
N TYR A 54 -9.66 0.65 -1.84
CA TYR A 54 -9.37 -0.39 -0.85
C TYR A 54 -8.72 -1.63 -1.48
N LEU A 55 -8.84 -1.79 -2.80
CA LEU A 55 -8.13 -2.75 -3.63
C LEU A 55 -7.34 -2.01 -4.69
N GLU A 56 -6.09 -2.41 -4.87
CA GLU A 56 -5.21 -1.93 -5.94
C GLU A 56 -4.29 -3.06 -6.40
N SER A 57 -3.79 -2.98 -7.61
CA SER A 57 -2.75 -3.87 -8.09
C SER A 57 -1.38 -3.39 -7.62
N ILE A 58 -0.58 -4.31 -7.10
CA ILE A 58 0.83 -4.08 -6.77
C ILE A 58 1.71 -5.02 -7.60
N GLY A 59 2.96 -4.62 -7.81
CA GLY A 59 3.99 -5.48 -8.38
C GLY A 59 5.01 -5.86 -7.30
N ILE A 60 5.43 -7.11 -7.30
CA ILE A 60 6.55 -7.59 -6.48
C ILE A 60 7.59 -8.14 -7.46
N PRO A 61 8.79 -7.51 -7.59
CA PRO A 61 9.74 -7.84 -8.64
C PRO A 61 10.08 -9.33 -8.77
N THR A 62 10.08 -10.04 -7.64
CA THR A 62 10.42 -11.47 -7.58
C THR A 62 9.22 -12.41 -7.73
N VAL A 63 7.99 -11.88 -7.60
CA VAL A 63 6.75 -12.70 -7.56
C VAL A 63 5.84 -12.39 -8.76
N GLY A 64 5.72 -11.11 -9.13
CA GLY A 64 4.83 -10.63 -10.19
C GLY A 64 3.77 -9.65 -9.68
N LYS A 65 2.72 -9.44 -10.47
CA LYS A 65 1.59 -8.57 -10.11
C LYS A 65 0.55 -9.34 -9.30
N MET A 66 -0.03 -8.67 -8.32
CA MET A 66 -1.14 -9.22 -7.52
C MET A 66 -2.04 -8.12 -6.99
N VAL A 67 -3.27 -8.49 -6.63
CA VAL A 67 -4.20 -7.57 -5.96
C VAL A 67 -3.85 -7.48 -4.48
N ALA A 68 -3.75 -6.25 -4.00
CA ALA A 68 -3.55 -5.93 -2.60
C ALA A 68 -4.81 -5.28 -2.01
N LYS A 69 -5.21 -5.73 -0.82
CA LYS A 69 -6.16 -5.01 0.01
C LYS A 69 -5.40 -4.05 0.92
N PHE A 70 -5.75 -2.78 0.84
CA PHE A 70 -5.24 -1.73 1.72
C PHE A 70 -6.16 -1.61 2.95
N ASP A 71 -5.75 -2.25 4.03
CA ASP A 71 -6.57 -2.39 5.23
C ASP A 71 -6.15 -1.38 6.31
N THR A 72 -6.92 -0.30 6.44
CA THR A 72 -6.68 0.75 7.43
C THR A 72 -6.82 0.27 8.88
N GLY A 73 -7.49 -0.86 9.10
CA GLY A 73 -7.55 -1.55 10.39
C GLY A 73 -6.31 -2.37 10.72
N ASN A 74 -5.48 -2.72 9.72
CA ASN A 74 -4.31 -3.56 9.92
C ASN A 74 -3.14 -2.80 10.56
N GLY A 75 -3.00 -2.93 11.87
CA GLY A 75 -1.91 -2.37 12.67
C GLY A 75 -0.69 -3.27 12.85
N SER A 76 -0.65 -4.43 12.18
CA SER A 76 0.49 -5.35 12.25
C SER A 76 1.80 -4.69 11.83
N SER A 77 2.91 -5.14 12.38
CA SER A 77 4.26 -4.67 12.03
C SER A 77 4.70 -5.07 10.63
N ALA A 78 4.01 -6.03 10.00
CA ALA A 78 4.27 -6.50 8.64
C ALA A 78 2.97 -6.56 7.82
N CYS A 79 3.08 -6.37 6.51
CA CYS A 79 2.07 -6.79 5.55
C CYS A 79 1.97 -8.33 5.55
N SER A 80 1.03 -8.90 4.84
CA SER A 80 1.04 -10.34 4.60
C SER A 80 0.84 -10.66 3.12
N ILE A 81 1.51 -11.72 2.66
CA ILE A 81 1.46 -12.21 1.29
C ILE A 81 1.03 -13.68 1.29
N GLN A 82 0.30 -14.09 0.26
CA GLN A 82 -0.02 -15.49 0.03
C GLN A 82 1.27 -16.31 -0.03
N ALA A 83 1.29 -17.40 0.72
CA ALA A 83 2.24 -18.49 0.59
C ALA A 83 1.50 -19.81 0.78
N ASP A 84 1.75 -20.77 -0.11
CA ASP A 84 1.13 -22.09 -0.02
C ASP A 84 1.79 -22.90 1.10
N ASN A 85 3.11 -22.72 1.25
CA ASN A 85 3.89 -23.22 2.37
C ASN A 85 4.91 -22.17 2.79
N ALA A 86 5.24 -22.17 4.09
CA ALA A 86 6.31 -21.36 4.65
C ALA A 86 6.97 -22.15 5.78
N ILE A 87 8.27 -22.50 5.62
CA ILE A 87 9.03 -23.34 6.54
C ILE A 87 10.32 -22.60 6.91
N GLU A 88 10.59 -22.51 8.21
CA GLU A 88 11.83 -21.91 8.71
C GLU A 88 12.98 -22.93 8.64
N ASP A 89 14.12 -22.51 8.09
CA ASP A 89 15.34 -23.29 7.93
C ASP A 89 16.56 -22.39 8.12
N ASP A 90 17.31 -22.63 9.18
CA ASP A 90 18.57 -21.95 9.51
C ASP A 90 18.57 -20.43 9.32
N GLY A 91 17.59 -19.76 9.91
CA GLY A 91 17.44 -18.29 9.82
C GLY A 91 16.83 -17.78 8.51
N TYR A 92 16.42 -18.67 7.63
CA TYR A 92 15.72 -18.37 6.40
C TYR A 92 14.29 -18.89 6.44
N LEU A 93 13.41 -18.21 5.69
CA LEU A 93 12.10 -18.70 5.36
C LEU A 93 12.12 -19.28 3.95
N LEU A 94 11.83 -20.57 3.83
CA LEU A 94 11.56 -21.26 2.57
C LEU A 94 10.06 -21.21 2.33
N TRP A 95 9.64 -20.55 1.26
CA TRP A 95 8.21 -20.36 0.98
C TRP A 95 7.93 -20.43 -0.51
N ASN A 96 6.68 -20.65 -0.89
CA ASN A 96 6.29 -20.73 -2.29
C ASN A 96 4.91 -20.12 -2.55
N ILE A 97 4.71 -19.70 -3.80
CA ILE A 97 3.42 -19.33 -4.38
C ILE A 97 3.30 -20.12 -5.69
N GLY A 98 2.36 -21.05 -5.78
CA GLY A 98 2.29 -22.00 -6.87
C GLY A 98 3.62 -22.74 -7.04
N ASP A 99 4.13 -22.77 -8.26
CA ASP A 99 5.41 -23.41 -8.59
C ASP A 99 6.64 -22.57 -8.23
N SER A 100 6.47 -21.29 -7.94
CA SER A 100 7.57 -20.36 -7.62
C SER A 100 8.04 -20.56 -6.18
N LYS A 101 9.32 -20.87 -6.01
CA LYS A 101 9.96 -21.13 -4.71
C LYS A 101 10.92 -20.01 -4.35
N PHE A 102 10.91 -19.61 -3.08
CA PHE A 102 11.71 -18.51 -2.55
C PHE A 102 12.46 -18.94 -1.28
N LYS A 103 13.64 -18.35 -1.10
CA LYS A 103 14.41 -18.42 0.13
C LYS A 103 14.73 -16.99 0.56
N SER A 104 14.23 -16.58 1.72
CA SER A 104 14.34 -15.21 2.21
C SER A 104 14.87 -15.17 3.63
N PRO A 105 15.82 -14.28 3.98
CA PRO A 105 16.29 -14.17 5.36
C PRO A 105 15.14 -13.70 6.27
N ILE A 106 15.02 -14.33 7.43
CA ILE A 106 14.08 -13.93 8.47
C ILE A 106 14.68 -12.73 9.20
N ILE A 107 13.97 -11.59 9.20
CA ILE A 107 14.41 -10.36 9.86
C ILE A 107 13.71 -10.11 11.20
N GLY A 108 12.78 -10.95 11.57
CA GLY A 108 12.03 -10.85 12.83
C GLY A 108 10.74 -11.66 12.78
N TYR A 109 9.90 -11.40 13.77
CA TYR A 109 8.64 -12.10 13.93
C TYR A 109 7.53 -11.12 14.32
N THR A 110 6.29 -11.45 13.96
CA THR A 110 5.10 -10.80 14.47
C THR A 110 4.18 -11.83 15.11
N ASN A 111 3.50 -11.42 16.16
CA ASN A 111 2.45 -12.22 16.77
C ASN A 111 1.12 -11.71 16.26
N THR A 112 0.26 -12.60 15.82
CA THR A 112 -1.09 -12.27 15.38
C THR A 112 -2.07 -13.13 16.17
N GLU A 113 -3.07 -12.48 16.74
CA GLU A 113 -4.17 -13.18 17.37
C GLU A 113 -5.06 -13.77 16.27
N VAL A 114 -5.17 -15.08 16.22
CA VAL A 114 -6.08 -15.81 15.33
C VAL A 114 -7.07 -16.57 16.21
N GLY A 115 -8.25 -15.99 16.42
CA GLY A 115 -9.21 -16.54 17.34
C GLY A 115 -8.71 -16.46 18.80
N ARG A 116 -8.46 -17.62 19.44
CA ARG A 116 -7.92 -17.73 20.80
C ARG A 116 -6.43 -18.01 20.87
N ASP A 117 -5.80 -18.25 19.71
CA ASP A 117 -4.40 -18.65 19.63
C ASP A 117 -3.54 -17.49 19.12
N ASN A 118 -2.33 -17.39 19.66
CA ASN A 118 -1.30 -16.49 19.17
C ASN A 118 -0.43 -17.23 18.14
N GLU A 119 -0.50 -16.81 16.91
CA GLU A 119 0.35 -17.35 15.85
C GLU A 119 1.58 -16.46 15.65
N LYS A 120 2.75 -17.04 15.81
CA LYS A 120 4.04 -16.41 15.51
C LYS A 120 4.33 -16.56 14.01
N ARG A 121 4.57 -15.45 13.32
CA ARG A 121 4.83 -15.42 11.89
C ARG A 121 6.19 -14.82 11.60
N ALA A 122 6.99 -15.50 10.80
CA ALA A 122 8.26 -14.97 10.33
C ALA A 122 8.05 -13.75 9.42
N ILE A 123 8.92 -12.77 9.55
CA ILE A 123 8.92 -11.55 8.74
C ILE A 123 10.15 -11.58 7.84
N ILE A 124 9.94 -11.29 6.56
CA ILE A 124 10.97 -11.06 5.55
C ILE A 124 10.87 -9.64 5.00
N GLU A 125 11.86 -9.20 4.25
CA GLU A 125 11.78 -7.96 3.46
C GLU A 125 11.55 -8.23 1.98
N MET A 126 10.73 -7.40 1.37
CA MET A 126 10.44 -7.43 -0.07
C MET A 126 10.37 -6.01 -0.61
N ASP A 127 10.72 -5.85 -1.88
CA ASP A 127 10.49 -4.62 -2.62
C ASP A 127 9.11 -4.68 -3.30
N ILE A 128 8.39 -3.59 -3.27
CA ILE A 128 7.03 -3.48 -3.83
C ILE A 128 6.98 -2.33 -4.82
N MET A 129 6.47 -2.61 -6.01
CA MET A 129 6.15 -1.61 -7.04
C MET A 129 4.70 -1.18 -6.86
N PHE A 130 4.47 0.12 -6.75
CA PHE A 130 3.14 0.70 -6.66
C PHE A 130 3.10 2.03 -7.40
N ASP A 131 2.20 2.18 -8.35
CA ASP A 131 2.06 3.38 -9.19
C ASP A 131 3.42 3.86 -9.79
N GLY A 132 4.18 2.91 -10.33
CA GLY A 132 5.49 3.20 -10.91
C GLY A 132 6.63 3.47 -9.90
N ALA A 133 6.33 3.58 -8.61
CA ALA A 133 7.32 3.77 -7.56
C ALA A 133 7.76 2.45 -6.92
N LEU A 134 9.09 2.30 -6.70
CA LEU A 134 9.66 1.17 -5.99
C LEU A 134 9.82 1.49 -4.50
N VAL A 135 9.05 0.80 -3.66
CA VAL A 135 9.16 0.88 -2.20
C VAL A 135 10.02 -0.26 -1.71
N LYS A 136 11.23 0.06 -1.25
CA LYS A 136 12.20 -0.93 -0.77
C LYS A 136 12.00 -1.34 0.68
N GLY A 137 12.38 -2.59 0.99
CA GLY A 137 12.45 -3.10 2.35
C GLY A 137 11.10 -3.09 3.07
N VAL A 138 10.04 -3.49 2.39
CA VAL A 138 8.72 -3.65 3.01
C VAL A 138 8.71 -4.94 3.81
N LYS A 139 8.35 -4.84 5.09
CA LYS A 139 8.19 -6.00 5.97
C LYS A 139 6.94 -6.78 5.61
N VAL A 140 7.11 -8.06 5.33
CA VAL A 140 6.02 -8.94 4.87
C VAL A 140 6.12 -10.29 5.59
N ALA A 141 4.98 -10.83 5.98
CA ALA A 141 4.85 -12.19 6.50
C ALA A 141 4.19 -13.07 5.43
N PRO A 142 4.93 -14.03 4.83
CA PRO A 142 4.35 -15.06 3.97
C PRO A 142 3.48 -16.02 4.81
N ILE A 143 2.22 -16.12 4.49
CA ILE A 143 1.25 -16.96 5.19
C ILE A 143 0.23 -17.51 4.20
N ASN A 144 -0.44 -18.60 4.55
CA ASN A 144 -1.58 -19.07 3.77
C ASN A 144 -2.73 -18.06 3.84
N ARG A 145 -3.14 -17.56 2.67
CA ARG A 145 -4.23 -16.60 2.50
C ARG A 145 -5.35 -17.10 1.61
N GLU A 146 -5.41 -18.39 1.30
CA GLU A 146 -6.43 -18.98 0.43
C GLU A 146 -7.86 -18.68 0.88
N SER A 147 -8.08 -18.58 2.19
CA SER A 147 -9.39 -18.21 2.76
C SER A 147 -9.61 -16.70 2.87
N LYS A 148 -8.70 -15.87 2.38
CA LYS A 148 -8.77 -14.40 2.51
C LYS A 148 -9.17 -13.76 1.19
N SER A 149 -9.67 -12.52 1.26
CA SER A 149 -10.18 -11.79 0.09
C SER A 149 -9.12 -11.35 -0.93
N THR A 150 -7.85 -11.37 -0.59
CA THR A 150 -6.76 -10.96 -1.50
C THR A 150 -5.46 -11.69 -1.16
N PRO A 151 -4.59 -11.92 -2.15
CA PRO A 151 -3.28 -12.54 -1.92
C PRO A 151 -2.31 -11.63 -1.15
N PHE A 152 -2.54 -10.33 -1.12
CA PHE A 152 -1.72 -9.39 -0.35
C PHE A 152 -2.59 -8.51 0.55
N LEU A 153 -2.14 -8.31 1.79
CA LEU A 153 -2.77 -7.40 2.74
C LEU A 153 -1.76 -6.33 3.16
N ALA A 154 -1.99 -5.12 2.69
CA ALA A 154 -1.22 -3.95 3.08
C ALA A 154 -1.60 -3.48 4.49
N ASN A 155 -0.59 -3.10 5.26
CA ASN A 155 -0.77 -2.56 6.60
C ASN A 155 -0.66 -1.02 6.62
N ARG A 156 -0.96 -0.41 7.77
CA ARG A 156 -0.84 1.04 7.96
C ARG A 156 0.57 1.58 7.76
N ILE A 157 1.61 0.76 8.03
CA ILE A 157 3.01 1.17 7.85
C ILE A 157 3.33 1.35 6.37
N LEU A 158 2.91 0.41 5.52
CA LEU A 158 3.07 0.54 4.07
C LEU A 158 2.27 1.72 3.53
N MET A 159 1.01 1.89 3.93
CA MET A 159 0.19 3.03 3.52
C MET A 159 0.83 4.37 3.90
N LYS A 160 1.41 4.46 5.11
CA LYS A 160 2.16 5.64 5.54
C LYS A 160 3.41 5.89 4.70
N LYS A 161 4.17 4.83 4.35
CA LYS A 161 5.34 4.94 3.45
C LYS A 161 4.94 5.45 2.07
N LEU A 162 3.80 4.98 1.56
CA LEU A 162 3.26 5.40 0.27
C LEU A 162 2.59 6.79 0.33
N GLY A 163 2.27 7.29 1.51
CA GLY A 163 1.56 8.56 1.68
C GLY A 163 0.14 8.56 1.12
N VAL A 164 -0.54 7.42 1.13
CA VAL A 164 -1.86 7.23 0.51
C VAL A 164 -3.00 7.37 1.51
N MET A 165 -4.17 7.77 0.99
CA MET A 165 -5.47 7.72 1.66
C MET A 165 -6.35 6.69 0.97
N VAL A 166 -6.92 5.77 1.74
CA VAL A 166 -7.78 4.71 1.22
C VAL A 166 -9.23 5.17 1.19
N ASN A 167 -9.84 5.13 0.02
CA ASN A 167 -11.27 5.29 -0.13
C ASN A 167 -11.93 3.90 -0.11
N PRO A 168 -12.70 3.56 0.94
CA PRO A 168 -13.28 2.23 1.09
C PRO A 168 -14.43 1.93 0.11
N SER A 169 -14.93 2.95 -0.59
CA SER A 169 -15.99 2.80 -1.58
C SER A 169 -15.48 2.59 -3.01
N LYS A 170 -14.14 2.63 -3.21
CA LYS A 170 -13.53 2.52 -4.53
C LYS A 170 -12.51 1.40 -4.57
N ALA A 171 -12.36 0.80 -5.74
CA ALA A 171 -11.31 -0.17 -6.04
C ALA A 171 -10.61 0.24 -7.34
N PHE A 172 -9.31 -0.08 -7.46
CA PHE A 172 -8.50 0.19 -8.64
C PHE A 172 -8.60 1.64 -9.14
N VAL A 173 -8.31 2.59 -8.21
CA VAL A 173 -8.38 4.05 -8.50
C VAL A 173 -7.17 4.50 -9.30
N ILE A 174 -5.99 3.94 -8.99
CA ILE A 174 -4.72 4.34 -9.60
C ILE A 174 -4.01 3.21 -10.32
N SER A 175 -4.45 1.99 -10.13
CA SER A 175 -3.91 0.82 -10.81
C SER A 175 -4.97 0.18 -11.71
N ASP A 176 -4.52 -0.54 -12.74
CA ASP A 176 -5.42 -1.28 -13.60
C ASP A 176 -6.03 -2.46 -12.82
N GLN A 177 -7.34 -2.61 -12.97
CA GLN A 177 -8.01 -3.82 -12.53
C GLN A 177 -7.55 -4.98 -13.42
N PRO A 178 -7.07 -6.09 -12.83
CA PRO A 178 -6.68 -7.23 -13.65
C PRO A 178 -7.85 -7.82 -14.42
N ASP A 179 -7.57 -8.30 -15.63
CA ASP A 179 -8.59 -8.92 -16.48
C ASP A 179 -9.28 -10.06 -15.75
N GLY A 180 -10.61 -10.07 -15.80
CA GLY A 180 -11.43 -11.07 -15.14
C GLY A 180 -11.50 -10.98 -13.61
N TYR A 181 -10.77 -10.03 -12.98
CA TYR A 181 -10.88 -9.84 -11.54
C TYR A 181 -12.18 -9.11 -11.20
N LYS A 182 -12.98 -9.75 -10.37
CA LYS A 182 -14.16 -9.12 -9.75
C LYS A 182 -13.92 -9.08 -8.23
N PRO A 183 -14.21 -7.97 -7.55
CA PRO A 183 -14.10 -7.89 -6.10
C PRO A 183 -14.93 -8.99 -5.45
N MET A 184 -14.31 -9.78 -4.59
CA MET A 184 -14.99 -10.90 -3.92
C MET A 184 -15.97 -10.39 -2.88
N LYS A 185 -17.15 -11.00 -2.83
CA LYS A 185 -18.00 -10.99 -1.62
C LYS A 185 -17.21 -11.67 -0.50
N ALA A 186 -17.41 -11.21 0.75
CA ALA A 186 -16.61 -11.54 1.95
C ALA A 186 -16.45 -13.05 2.30
N LYS A 187 -16.78 -13.97 1.44
CA LYS A 187 -16.67 -15.43 1.62
C LYS A 187 -16.17 -16.17 0.37
N GLY A 188 -15.54 -15.48 -0.57
CA GLY A 188 -15.01 -16.15 -1.76
C GLY A 188 -13.68 -16.83 -1.47
N GLU A 189 -13.37 -17.89 -2.17
CA GLU A 189 -12.08 -18.56 -2.18
C GLU A 189 -11.08 -17.73 -3.00
N ILE A 190 -9.85 -17.62 -2.53
CA ILE A 190 -8.75 -17.08 -3.31
C ILE A 190 -7.96 -18.26 -3.82
N HIS A 191 -7.93 -18.43 -5.13
CA HIS A 191 -6.99 -19.37 -5.72
C HIS A 191 -5.59 -18.74 -5.75
N GLY A 192 -4.63 -19.50 -5.24
CA GLY A 192 -3.28 -19.08 -4.92
C GLY A 192 -2.60 -18.14 -5.89
N GLY A 193 -1.92 -17.18 -5.35
CA GLY A 193 -0.93 -16.36 -5.98
C GLY A 193 -1.45 -15.22 -6.83
N ILE A 194 -1.37 -15.30 -8.07
CA ILE A 194 -1.59 -14.23 -9.00
C ILE A 194 -2.98 -14.39 -9.57
N ILE A 195 -3.91 -13.62 -9.02
CA ILE A 195 -5.21 -13.33 -9.61
C ILE A 195 -5.82 -14.54 -10.31
N PHE A 196 -6.85 -15.11 -9.82
CA PHE A 196 -7.81 -15.64 -10.72
C PHE A 196 -8.65 -16.73 -10.11
N GLY A 197 -9.84 -16.46 -9.92
CA GLY A 197 -10.93 -17.37 -9.87
C GLY A 197 -12.11 -16.72 -10.56
N GLU A 198 -13.02 -17.48 -11.10
CA GLU A 198 -14.33 -16.98 -11.44
C GLU A 198 -14.99 -16.50 -10.15
N ILE A 199 -15.29 -15.22 -10.09
CA ILE A 199 -15.95 -14.59 -8.95
C ILE A 199 -17.37 -14.26 -9.40
N GLU A 200 -18.35 -14.71 -8.66
CA GLU A 200 -19.75 -14.36 -8.91
C GLU A 200 -19.93 -12.83 -8.94
N GLU A 201 -20.62 -12.34 -9.96
CA GLU A 201 -20.93 -10.93 -10.09
C GLU A 201 -21.66 -10.42 -8.85
N MET A 202 -21.14 -9.36 -8.26
CA MET A 202 -21.93 -8.58 -7.32
C MET A 202 -23.01 -7.88 -8.14
N GLU A 203 -24.26 -8.26 -7.95
CA GLU A 203 -25.39 -7.48 -8.43
C GLU A 203 -25.22 -6.06 -7.89
N GLN A 204 -25.08 -5.10 -8.78
CA GLN A 204 -25.13 -3.69 -8.38
C GLN A 204 -26.55 -3.45 -7.88
N PRO A 205 -26.75 -2.76 -6.75
CA PRO A 205 -28.08 -2.34 -6.36
C PRO A 205 -28.67 -1.49 -7.49
N GLU A 206 -29.83 -1.89 -7.96
CA GLU A 206 -30.59 -1.09 -8.92
C GLU A 206 -30.74 0.32 -8.33
N THR A 207 -30.20 1.30 -9.02
CA THR A 207 -30.47 2.71 -8.71
C THR A 207 -31.95 2.92 -9.05
N GLU A 208 -32.82 2.91 -8.04
CA GLU A 208 -34.15 3.45 -8.19
C GLU A 208 -34.04 4.94 -8.51
N ASP A 209 -34.24 5.27 -9.79
CA ASP A 209 -34.49 6.64 -10.21
C ASP A 209 -35.79 7.12 -9.54
N LYS A 210 -35.66 8.09 -8.66
CA LYS A 210 -36.73 8.93 -8.17
C LYS A 210 -36.39 10.39 -8.38
#